data_79dd3270c3123f7de9b728df72e10026
#
_entry.id   79dd3270c3123f7de9b728df72e10026
#
_cell.length_a   1.000
_cell.length_b   1.000
_cell.length_c   1.000
_cell.angle_alpha   90.00
_cell.angle_beta   90.00
_cell.angle_gamma   90.00
#
_symmetry.space_group_name_H-M   'P 1'
#
loop_
_entity.id
_entity.type
_entity.pdbx_description
1 polymer ?
#
loop_
_entity_poly.entity_id
_entity_poly.type
_entity_poly.pdbx_seq_one_letter_code
_entity_poly.pdbx_strand_id
1 'polypeptide(L)'
;VVVHPNYTRISKADVDSKGNVKPIQTALDNDIALLYLTRPVTGVNVADLATKEDMISIEARLAADWNDNYDTNQRTENVQVYGWGTTTPMASEASPLLQTTQIGFLPIDKCYERLEIGNSYSGLINSRSNATKICTVPTFNRILEPSSSTQYGNSACKGDSGGPLLDIATGKQIGVVSGGPLVLPTCGSLTIPSFYTKVSNYYDWVQSYITADTPPNRYITEPNFIINAREEAGKECHDGIATNNCDFKGSDDDGGSLNLWLLALFAPVAWWRRREA
;
A
#
# COMPACT_ATOMS: atom_id res chain seq x y z
N VAL A 1 -10.24 -14.76 -6.79
CA VAL A 1 -9.30 -13.93 -6.04
C VAL A 1 -8.84 -14.70 -4.82
N VAL A 2 -7.53 -14.79 -4.60
CA VAL A 2 -6.94 -15.44 -3.44
C VAL A 2 -6.25 -14.37 -2.60
N VAL A 3 -6.83 -14.01 -1.48
CA VAL A 3 -6.23 -13.07 -0.52
C VAL A 3 -5.29 -13.86 0.39
N HIS A 4 -4.15 -13.27 0.75
CA HIS A 4 -3.24 -13.94 1.68
C HIS A 4 -3.95 -14.24 3.02
N PRO A 5 -3.89 -15.46 3.56
CA PRO A 5 -4.70 -15.85 4.73
C PRO A 5 -4.41 -15.03 5.99
N ASN A 6 -3.17 -14.52 6.12
CA ASN A 6 -2.77 -13.69 7.26
C ASN A 6 -2.83 -12.18 6.97
N TYR A 7 -3.57 -11.76 5.95
CA TYR A 7 -3.80 -10.34 5.72
C TYR A 7 -4.42 -9.70 6.98
N THR A 8 -3.86 -8.57 7.40
CA THR A 8 -4.34 -7.83 8.58
C THR A 8 -4.18 -6.33 8.34
N ARG A 9 -5.22 -5.58 8.62
CA ARG A 9 -5.19 -4.11 8.62
C ARG A 9 -4.72 -3.61 9.98
N ILE A 10 -3.76 -2.69 9.97
CA ILE A 10 -3.27 -1.96 11.14
C ILE A 10 -3.52 -0.48 10.88
N SER A 11 -4.35 0.17 11.69
CA SER A 11 -4.64 1.59 11.56
C SER A 11 -4.28 2.30 12.85
N LYS A 12 -3.64 3.45 12.74
CA LYS A 12 -3.46 4.38 13.83
C LYS A 12 -4.36 5.58 13.65
N ALA A 13 -4.97 6.02 14.72
CA ALA A 13 -5.84 7.18 14.73
C ALA A 13 -5.41 8.17 15.81
N ASP A 14 -5.65 9.44 15.55
CA ASP A 14 -5.60 10.50 16.54
C ASP A 14 -7.00 10.67 17.14
N VAL A 15 -7.07 10.90 18.44
CA VAL A 15 -8.34 11.10 19.15
C VAL A 15 -8.36 12.52 19.68
N ASP A 16 -9.27 13.35 19.17
CA ASP A 16 -9.41 14.72 19.63
C ASP A 16 -10.00 14.81 21.06
N SER A 17 -9.97 16.01 21.63
CA SER A 17 -10.51 16.26 22.99
C SER A 17 -12.01 16.01 23.13
N LYS A 18 -12.73 15.77 22.02
CA LYS A 18 -14.16 15.45 21.99
C LYS A 18 -14.41 13.95 21.79
N GLY A 19 -13.33 13.14 21.68
CA GLY A 19 -13.42 11.71 21.43
C GLY A 19 -13.65 11.33 19.97
N ASN A 20 -13.53 12.30 19.01
CA ASN A 20 -13.59 11.97 17.60
C ASN A 20 -12.29 11.32 17.16
N VAL A 21 -12.40 10.22 16.44
CA VAL A 21 -11.27 9.42 15.96
C VAL A 21 -11.01 9.74 14.49
N LYS A 22 -9.79 10.20 14.18
CA LYS A 22 -9.34 10.46 12.82
C LYS A 22 -8.17 9.54 12.50
N PRO A 23 -8.31 8.62 11.53
CA PRO A 23 -7.17 7.83 11.05
C PRO A 23 -6.09 8.75 10.51
N ILE A 24 -4.86 8.61 11.01
CA ILE A 24 -3.70 9.40 10.58
C ILE A 24 -2.70 8.56 9.80
N GLN A 25 -2.75 7.25 9.97
CA GLN A 25 -1.91 6.33 9.21
C GLN A 25 -2.53 4.93 9.17
N THR A 26 -2.33 4.23 8.06
CA THR A 26 -2.73 2.83 7.90
C THR A 26 -1.57 2.04 7.32
N ALA A 27 -1.26 0.92 7.94
CA ALA A 27 -0.41 -0.12 7.40
C ALA A 27 -1.22 -1.40 7.24
N LEU A 28 -0.84 -2.20 6.26
CA LEU A 28 -1.49 -3.48 5.99
C LEU A 28 -0.42 -4.57 6.07
N ASP A 29 -0.60 -5.53 6.95
CA ASP A 29 0.27 -6.69 7.01
C ASP A 29 -0.21 -7.77 6.06
N ASN A 30 0.76 -8.42 5.39
CA ASN A 30 0.49 -9.44 4.37
C ASN A 30 -0.48 -8.96 3.28
N ASP A 31 -0.36 -7.67 2.90
CA ASP A 31 -1.22 -7.01 1.92
C ASP A 31 -0.85 -7.46 0.50
N ILE A 32 -1.30 -8.65 0.16
CA ILE A 32 -1.08 -9.27 -1.14
C ILE A 32 -2.23 -10.22 -1.47
N ALA A 33 -2.64 -10.22 -2.73
CA ALA A 33 -3.65 -11.11 -3.28
C ALA A 33 -3.27 -11.55 -4.69
N LEU A 34 -3.76 -12.70 -5.10
CA LEU A 34 -3.62 -13.23 -6.45
C LEU A 34 -4.94 -13.18 -7.20
N LEU A 35 -4.89 -12.70 -8.42
CA LEU A 35 -6.00 -12.71 -9.36
C LEU A 35 -5.79 -13.84 -10.37
N TYR A 36 -6.62 -14.88 -10.29
CA TYR A 36 -6.62 -15.91 -11.32
C TYR A 36 -7.44 -15.44 -12.51
N LEU A 37 -6.80 -15.31 -13.67
CA LEU A 37 -7.45 -14.85 -14.89
C LEU A 37 -8.18 -16.01 -15.56
N THR A 38 -9.40 -15.77 -16.04
CA THR A 38 -10.22 -16.77 -16.76
C THR A 38 -9.70 -17.01 -18.18
N ARG A 39 -8.86 -16.14 -18.69
CA ARG A 39 -8.21 -16.23 -20.01
C ARG A 39 -6.75 -15.81 -19.89
N PRO A 40 -5.82 -16.48 -20.56
CA PRO A 40 -4.43 -16.05 -20.61
C PRO A 40 -4.31 -14.67 -21.29
N VAL A 41 -3.40 -13.85 -20.80
CA VAL A 41 -2.95 -12.63 -21.51
C VAL A 41 -1.78 -13.04 -22.38
N THR A 42 -1.90 -12.79 -23.68
CA THR A 42 -0.89 -13.16 -24.69
C THR A 42 -0.24 -11.90 -25.29
N GLY A 43 0.97 -12.04 -25.81
CA GLY A 43 1.67 -10.94 -26.48
C GLY A 43 2.29 -9.90 -25.54
N VAL A 44 2.40 -10.22 -24.25
CA VAL A 44 3.07 -9.39 -23.25
C VAL A 44 4.11 -10.21 -22.49
N ASN A 45 5.19 -9.56 -22.07
CA ASN A 45 6.13 -10.16 -21.14
C ASN A 45 5.57 -10.09 -19.71
N VAL A 46 5.74 -11.17 -18.95
CA VAL A 46 5.41 -11.16 -17.52
C VAL A 46 6.52 -10.47 -16.73
N ALA A 47 6.14 -9.81 -15.63
CA ALA A 47 7.11 -9.25 -14.72
C ALA A 47 7.87 -10.37 -13.98
N ASP A 48 9.17 -10.19 -13.85
CA ASP A 48 10.04 -11.09 -13.10
C ASP A 48 9.97 -10.75 -11.60
N LEU A 49 9.52 -11.68 -10.77
CA LEU A 49 9.45 -11.47 -9.34
C LEU A 49 10.81 -11.73 -8.70
N ALA A 50 11.22 -10.85 -7.78
CA ALA A 50 12.42 -11.08 -6.99
C ALA A 50 12.22 -12.28 -6.05
N THR A 51 13.12 -13.27 -6.13
CA THR A 51 13.20 -14.37 -5.17
C THR A 51 13.77 -13.88 -3.83
N LYS A 52 13.81 -14.74 -2.83
CA LYS A 52 14.48 -14.43 -1.55
C LYS A 52 15.99 -14.18 -1.74
N GLU A 53 16.61 -14.96 -2.59
CA GLU A 53 18.04 -14.87 -2.92
C GLU A 53 18.34 -13.58 -3.69
N ASP A 54 17.51 -13.26 -4.69
CA ASP A 54 17.63 -11.97 -5.40
C ASP A 54 17.56 -10.80 -4.43
N MET A 55 16.58 -10.85 -3.52
CA MET A 55 16.32 -9.73 -2.62
C MET A 55 17.46 -9.47 -1.63
N ILE A 56 18.20 -10.49 -1.22
CA ILE A 56 19.41 -10.31 -0.38
C ILE A 56 20.42 -9.39 -1.08
N SER A 57 20.70 -9.66 -2.35
CA SER A 57 21.66 -8.87 -3.13
C SER A 57 21.11 -7.49 -3.51
N ILE A 58 19.82 -7.41 -3.85
CA ILE A 58 19.15 -6.16 -4.20
C ILE A 58 19.11 -5.24 -2.98
N GLU A 59 18.64 -5.70 -1.81
CA GLU A 59 18.59 -4.87 -0.60
C GLU A 59 19.98 -4.42 -0.13
N ALA A 60 20.98 -5.29 -0.20
CA ALA A 60 22.36 -4.92 0.15
C ALA A 60 22.87 -3.76 -0.72
N ARG A 61 22.62 -3.80 -2.02
CA ARG A 61 22.98 -2.72 -2.95
C ARG A 61 22.16 -1.46 -2.69
N LEU A 62 20.84 -1.58 -2.59
CA LEU A 62 19.96 -0.43 -2.34
C LEU A 62 20.26 0.25 -0.99
N ALA A 63 20.61 -0.53 0.03
CA ALA A 63 21.01 0.00 1.33
C ALA A 63 22.39 0.68 1.27
N ALA A 64 23.32 0.19 0.43
CA ALA A 64 24.60 0.84 0.22
C ALA A 64 24.47 2.18 -0.54
N ASP A 65 23.47 2.29 -1.41
CA ASP A 65 23.13 3.54 -2.10
C ASP A 65 22.43 4.56 -1.19
N TRP A 66 21.93 4.12 -0.03
CA TRP A 66 21.19 4.98 0.87
C TRP A 66 22.11 6.04 1.48
N ASN A 67 21.72 7.28 1.31
CA ASN A 67 22.33 8.43 1.92
C ASN A 67 21.32 9.06 2.91
N ASP A 68 21.64 9.10 4.20
CA ASP A 68 20.78 9.66 5.26
C ASP A 68 20.69 11.20 5.19
N ASN A 69 21.06 11.78 4.06
CA ASN A 69 20.96 13.20 3.81
C ASN A 69 19.49 13.62 3.70
N TYR A 70 19.11 14.67 4.43
CA TYR A 70 17.78 15.26 4.33
C TYR A 70 17.56 15.98 2.99
N ASP A 71 18.62 16.33 2.25
CA ASP A 71 18.48 16.87 0.91
C ASP A 71 17.98 15.79 -0.07
N THR A 72 16.69 15.93 -0.43
CA THR A 72 16.02 14.98 -1.32
C THR A 72 16.70 14.87 -2.69
N ASN A 73 17.34 15.94 -3.17
CA ASN A 73 17.99 15.96 -4.49
C ASN A 73 19.30 15.13 -4.52
N GLN A 74 19.76 14.67 -3.36
CA GLN A 74 20.94 13.79 -3.24
C GLN A 74 20.57 12.33 -3.01
N ARG A 75 19.28 12.00 -2.97
CA ARG A 75 18.82 10.61 -2.84
C ARG A 75 18.88 9.92 -4.18
N THR A 76 19.35 8.68 -4.17
CA THR A 76 19.47 7.88 -5.40
C THR A 76 18.10 7.42 -5.88
N GLU A 77 17.81 7.62 -7.16
CA GLU A 77 16.66 7.05 -7.85
C GLU A 77 16.97 5.61 -8.23
N ASN A 78 16.62 4.65 -7.40
CA ASN A 78 17.02 3.26 -7.55
C ASN A 78 15.87 2.26 -7.58
N VAL A 79 14.65 2.71 -7.33
CA VAL A 79 13.43 1.92 -7.50
C VAL A 79 12.37 2.73 -8.28
N GLN A 80 11.47 2.03 -8.96
CA GLN A 80 10.48 2.65 -9.84
C GLN A 80 9.09 2.10 -9.58
N VAL A 81 8.10 2.99 -9.52
CA VAL A 81 6.68 2.66 -9.34
C VAL A 81 5.88 3.06 -10.57
N TYR A 82 4.81 2.30 -10.84
CA TYR A 82 3.88 2.53 -11.96
C TYR A 82 2.44 2.49 -11.45
N GLY A 83 1.57 3.34 -12.01
CA GLY A 83 0.16 3.31 -11.70
C GLY A 83 -0.67 4.36 -12.41
N TRP A 84 -1.96 4.35 -12.15
CA TRP A 84 -2.95 5.33 -12.62
C TRP A 84 -3.50 6.17 -11.46
N GLY A 85 -2.76 6.22 -10.38
CA GLY A 85 -3.14 6.96 -9.18
C GLY A 85 -3.12 8.48 -9.39
N THR A 86 -3.39 9.16 -8.31
CA THR A 86 -3.42 10.62 -8.31
C THR A 86 -2.03 11.20 -8.49
N THR A 87 -1.95 12.31 -9.24
CA THR A 87 -0.68 13.00 -9.55
C THR A 87 -0.48 14.28 -8.74
N THR A 88 -1.40 14.55 -7.81
CA THR A 88 -1.35 15.74 -6.96
C THR A 88 -1.00 15.38 -5.52
N PRO A 89 -0.28 16.25 -4.78
CA PRO A 89 0.05 16.00 -3.36
C PRO A 89 -1.17 15.95 -2.44
N MET A 90 -2.32 16.44 -2.89
CA MET A 90 -3.60 16.37 -2.19
C MET A 90 -4.41 15.12 -2.51
N ALA A 91 -3.90 14.25 -3.38
CA ALA A 91 -4.56 13.04 -3.85
C ALA A 91 -5.98 13.27 -4.42
N SER A 92 -6.14 14.35 -5.17
CA SER A 92 -7.46 14.81 -5.65
C SER A 92 -7.83 14.33 -7.06
N GLU A 93 -6.85 14.03 -7.92
CA GLU A 93 -7.10 13.72 -9.33
C GLU A 93 -6.30 12.51 -9.79
N ALA A 94 -6.98 11.45 -10.21
CA ALA A 94 -6.37 10.28 -10.82
C ALA A 94 -5.94 10.57 -12.25
N SER A 95 -4.86 9.91 -12.70
CA SER A 95 -4.38 10.06 -14.07
C SER A 95 -5.15 9.15 -15.02
N PRO A 96 -5.60 9.66 -16.20
CA PRO A 96 -6.14 8.83 -17.26
C PRO A 96 -5.05 8.05 -18.01
N LEU A 97 -3.79 8.41 -17.84
CA LEU A 97 -2.62 7.78 -18.45
C LEU A 97 -1.79 7.07 -17.40
N LEU A 98 -1.17 5.94 -17.78
CA LEU A 98 -0.19 5.27 -16.95
C LEU A 98 0.95 6.24 -16.62
N GLN A 99 1.21 6.41 -15.34
CA GLN A 99 2.30 7.21 -14.80
C GLN A 99 3.40 6.33 -14.26
N THR A 100 4.60 6.91 -14.16
CA THR A 100 5.74 6.28 -13.52
C THR A 100 6.61 7.34 -12.87
N THR A 101 7.26 6.97 -11.77
CA THR A 101 8.28 7.80 -11.14
C THR A 101 9.37 6.93 -10.53
N GLN A 102 10.60 7.45 -10.59
CA GLN A 102 11.75 6.86 -9.91
C GLN A 102 11.89 7.50 -8.54
N ILE A 103 12.08 6.67 -7.52
CA ILE A 103 12.10 7.09 -6.11
C ILE A 103 13.24 6.39 -5.38
N GLY A 104 13.56 6.88 -4.19
CA GLY A 104 14.64 6.32 -3.38
C GLY A 104 14.15 5.18 -2.49
N PHE A 105 14.86 4.07 -2.49
CA PHE A 105 14.69 3.03 -1.49
C PHE A 105 15.08 3.57 -0.11
N LEU A 106 14.29 3.23 0.90
CA LEU A 106 14.58 3.52 2.31
C LEU A 106 14.83 2.21 3.05
N PRO A 107 16.03 1.99 3.65
CA PRO A 107 16.29 0.81 4.47
C PRO A 107 15.24 0.62 5.56
N ILE A 108 14.88 -0.62 5.85
CA ILE A 108 13.74 -0.94 6.73
C ILE A 108 13.95 -0.47 8.17
N ASP A 109 15.17 -0.45 8.66
CA ASP A 109 15.54 0.10 9.96
C ASP A 109 15.31 1.62 10.01
N LYS A 110 15.61 2.35 8.92
CA LYS A 110 15.33 3.78 8.76
C LYS A 110 13.84 4.06 8.59
N CYS A 111 13.13 3.19 7.92
CA CYS A 111 11.68 3.24 7.83
C CYS A 111 11.04 3.09 9.21
N TYR A 112 11.50 2.12 10.00
CA TYR A 112 11.10 1.93 11.38
C TYR A 112 11.37 3.18 12.23
N GLU A 113 12.56 3.76 12.13
CA GLU A 113 12.92 4.99 12.84
C GLU A 113 11.96 6.14 12.52
N ARG A 114 11.61 6.32 11.25
CA ARG A 114 10.72 7.42 10.83
C ARG A 114 9.26 7.19 11.20
N LEU A 115 8.77 5.96 11.14
CA LEU A 115 7.37 5.64 11.39
C LEU A 115 7.09 5.35 12.87
N GLU A 116 7.98 4.65 13.55
CA GLU A 116 7.72 4.16 14.90
C GLU A 116 8.33 5.05 15.99
N ILE A 117 9.56 5.51 15.79
CA ILE A 117 10.28 6.29 16.82
C ILE A 117 10.06 7.79 16.61
N GLY A 118 10.26 8.27 15.39
CA GLY A 118 10.22 9.69 15.09
C GLY A 118 8.84 10.33 15.18
N ASN A 119 7.78 9.56 14.96
CA ASN A 119 6.41 10.07 14.86
C ASN A 119 5.43 9.44 15.85
N SER A 120 5.88 8.63 16.77
CA SER A 120 5.00 7.90 17.71
C SER A 120 3.93 7.02 17.03
N TYR A 121 4.22 6.48 15.85
CA TYR A 121 3.34 5.61 15.09
C TYR A 121 3.68 4.14 15.33
N SER A 122 3.53 3.67 16.55
CA SER A 122 3.89 2.30 16.92
C SER A 122 3.00 1.24 16.25
N GLY A 123 3.60 0.14 15.83
CA GLY A 123 2.90 -1.04 15.30
C GLY A 123 2.73 -1.09 13.79
N LEU A 124 3.16 -0.06 13.02
CA LEU A 124 3.01 -0.06 11.56
C LEU A 124 4.09 -0.88 10.83
N ILE A 125 5.31 -0.85 11.33
CA ILE A 125 6.44 -1.61 10.77
C ILE A 125 6.85 -2.78 11.67
N ASN A 126 6.47 -2.78 12.92
CA ASN A 126 6.68 -3.81 13.95
C ASN A 126 8.12 -3.96 14.43
N SER A 127 9.14 -3.91 13.56
CA SER A 127 10.53 -4.07 13.95
C SER A 127 11.50 -3.44 12.95
N ARG A 128 12.74 -3.17 13.41
CA ARG A 128 13.84 -2.70 12.56
C ARG A 128 14.26 -3.70 11.47
N SER A 129 13.87 -4.95 11.60
CA SER A 129 14.16 -6.05 10.67
C SER A 129 12.90 -6.62 10.05
N ASN A 130 11.86 -5.80 9.86
CA ASN A 130 10.61 -6.26 9.24
C ASN A 130 10.87 -6.88 7.87
N ALA A 131 10.48 -8.14 7.69
CA ALA A 131 10.70 -8.91 6.46
C ALA A 131 9.58 -8.77 5.44
N THR A 132 8.44 -8.17 5.81
CA THR A 132 7.22 -8.15 4.99
C THR A 132 7.04 -6.87 4.18
N LYS A 133 7.82 -5.83 4.49
CA LYS A 133 7.66 -4.50 3.90
C LYS A 133 8.94 -3.97 3.26
N ILE A 134 8.75 -3.09 2.29
CA ILE A 134 9.76 -2.21 1.70
C ILE A 134 9.26 -0.78 1.89
N CYS A 135 10.18 0.16 2.06
CA CYS A 135 9.86 1.57 2.17
C CYS A 135 10.57 2.40 1.10
N THR A 136 9.95 3.52 0.74
CA THR A 136 10.53 4.48 -0.19
C THR A 136 10.33 5.91 0.28
N VAL A 137 11.17 6.79 -0.22
CA VAL A 137 11.10 8.23 0.01
C VAL A 137 11.28 9.00 -1.30
N PRO A 138 10.75 10.23 -1.39
CA PRO A 138 10.96 11.09 -2.54
C PRO A 138 12.43 11.38 -2.82
N THR A 139 12.76 11.61 -4.10
CA THR A 139 14.10 11.98 -4.59
C THR A 139 14.19 13.44 -5.02
N PHE A 140 13.08 14.15 -5.08
CA PHE A 140 13.05 15.60 -5.25
C PHE A 140 12.02 16.25 -4.30
N ASN A 141 12.07 17.58 -4.17
CA ASN A 141 11.09 18.34 -3.43
C ASN A 141 10.51 19.48 -4.29
N ARG A 142 9.27 19.83 -3.99
CA ARG A 142 8.56 21.01 -4.52
C ARG A 142 7.78 21.66 -3.40
N ILE A 143 7.55 22.96 -3.53
CA ILE A 143 6.66 23.69 -2.62
C ILE A 143 5.23 23.52 -3.10
N LEU A 144 4.30 23.20 -2.20
CA LEU A 144 2.90 22.95 -2.52
C LEU A 144 2.23 24.16 -3.16
N GLU A 145 2.46 25.35 -2.56
CA GLU A 145 1.99 26.65 -3.07
C GLU A 145 3.03 27.70 -2.71
N PRO A 146 3.16 28.80 -3.48
CA PRO A 146 4.16 29.84 -3.22
C PRO A 146 4.08 30.47 -1.83
N SER A 147 2.88 30.45 -1.20
CA SER A 147 2.61 30.96 0.15
C SER A 147 2.75 29.92 1.25
N SER A 148 3.01 28.64 0.90
CA SER A 148 3.08 27.52 1.81
C SER A 148 4.53 27.13 2.12
N SER A 149 4.79 26.73 3.37
CA SER A 149 6.04 26.06 3.75
C SER A 149 5.99 24.54 3.50
N THR A 150 4.83 24.02 3.11
CA THR A 150 4.65 22.58 2.88
C THR A 150 5.37 22.15 1.63
N GLN A 151 6.27 21.18 1.78
CA GLN A 151 7.03 20.58 0.69
C GLN A 151 6.53 19.15 0.42
N TYR A 152 6.61 18.75 -0.84
CA TYR A 152 6.29 17.39 -1.27
C TYR A 152 7.23 16.94 -2.37
N GLY A 153 7.31 15.64 -2.59
CA GLY A 153 8.09 15.03 -3.65
C GLY A 153 7.32 13.98 -4.43
N ASN A 154 8.06 13.17 -5.16
CA ASN A 154 7.50 12.03 -5.89
C ASN A 154 7.25 10.83 -4.98
N SER A 155 6.17 10.13 -5.22
CA SER A 155 5.83 8.88 -4.50
C SER A 155 4.73 8.12 -5.24
N ALA A 156 4.47 6.88 -4.83
CA ALA A 156 3.15 6.29 -5.06
C ALA A 156 2.07 7.10 -4.34
N CYS A 157 0.86 7.13 -4.90
CA CYS A 157 -0.24 7.90 -4.39
C CYS A 157 -1.54 7.08 -4.38
N LYS A 158 -2.64 7.70 -3.93
CA LYS A 158 -3.98 7.09 -3.92
C LYS A 158 -4.37 6.62 -5.34
N GLY A 159 -4.69 5.35 -5.48
CA GLY A 159 -5.01 4.72 -6.77
C GLY A 159 -3.86 3.92 -7.38
N ASP A 160 -2.62 4.05 -6.86
CA ASP A 160 -1.49 3.19 -7.26
C ASP A 160 -1.46 1.87 -6.47
N SER A 161 -2.31 1.70 -5.47
CA SER A 161 -2.39 0.48 -4.64
C SER A 161 -2.52 -0.78 -5.49
N GLY A 162 -1.69 -1.80 -5.21
CA GLY A 162 -1.58 -3.03 -6.00
C GLY A 162 -0.65 -2.90 -7.20
N GLY A 163 -0.17 -1.70 -7.53
CA GLY A 163 0.82 -1.49 -8.58
C GLY A 163 2.22 -2.00 -8.20
N PRO A 164 3.10 -2.23 -9.19
CA PRO A 164 4.41 -2.79 -8.97
C PRO A 164 5.43 -1.74 -8.49
N LEU A 165 6.32 -2.16 -7.60
CA LEU A 165 7.60 -1.50 -7.33
C LEU A 165 8.71 -2.36 -7.94
N LEU A 166 9.48 -1.78 -8.86
CA LEU A 166 10.58 -2.45 -9.54
C LEU A 166 11.94 -1.95 -9.03
N ASP A 167 12.88 -2.85 -8.93
CA ASP A 167 14.30 -2.50 -8.84
C ASP A 167 14.81 -2.06 -10.21
N ILE A 168 15.31 -0.84 -10.34
CA ILE A 168 15.72 -0.28 -11.64
C ILE A 168 16.88 -1.07 -12.26
N ALA A 169 17.84 -1.53 -11.44
CA ALA A 169 19.04 -2.19 -11.94
C ALA A 169 18.77 -3.58 -12.52
N THR A 170 17.81 -4.33 -11.95
CA THR A 170 17.51 -5.70 -12.39
C THR A 170 16.21 -5.81 -13.18
N GLY A 171 15.32 -4.80 -13.11
CA GLY A 171 13.98 -4.85 -13.68
C GLY A 171 13.02 -5.78 -12.92
N LYS A 172 13.46 -6.41 -11.82
CA LYS A 172 12.63 -7.33 -11.06
C LYS A 172 11.63 -6.58 -10.19
N GLN A 173 10.43 -7.15 -10.06
CA GLN A 173 9.43 -6.65 -9.12
C GLN A 173 9.81 -7.07 -7.70
N ILE A 174 10.04 -6.07 -6.85
CA ILE A 174 10.43 -6.25 -5.45
C ILE A 174 9.29 -5.95 -4.47
N GLY A 175 8.28 -5.18 -4.90
CA GLY A 175 7.20 -4.75 -4.04
C GLY A 175 5.86 -4.60 -4.75
N VAL A 176 4.80 -4.50 -3.93
CA VAL A 176 3.43 -4.13 -4.33
C VAL A 176 3.02 -2.93 -3.49
N VAL A 177 2.53 -1.86 -4.13
CA VAL A 177 2.08 -0.64 -3.44
C VAL A 177 1.00 -0.97 -2.43
N SER A 178 1.24 -0.65 -1.16
CA SER A 178 0.35 -0.97 -0.05
C SER A 178 -0.20 0.29 0.65
N GLY A 179 0.67 1.20 1.08
CA GLY A 179 0.20 2.35 1.82
C GLY A 179 1.21 3.49 1.96
N GLY A 180 0.77 4.55 2.60
CA GLY A 180 1.55 5.76 2.84
C GLY A 180 0.91 6.66 3.88
N PRO A 181 1.42 7.89 4.07
CA PRO A 181 0.89 8.82 5.05
C PRO A 181 -0.53 9.26 4.72
N LEU A 182 -1.35 9.43 5.76
CA LEU A 182 -2.69 10.02 5.66
C LEU A 182 -2.72 11.50 6.08
N VAL A 183 -1.56 12.12 6.23
CA VAL A 183 -1.39 13.53 6.60
C VAL A 183 -0.93 14.33 5.38
N LEU A 184 -1.10 15.67 5.44
CA LEU A 184 -0.65 16.53 4.35
C LEU A 184 0.88 16.69 4.35
N PRO A 185 1.53 16.58 3.18
CA PRO A 185 0.94 16.15 1.90
C PRO A 185 0.54 14.67 1.95
N THR A 186 -0.64 14.35 1.41
CA THR A 186 -1.13 12.95 1.38
C THR A 186 -0.22 12.06 0.55
N CYS A 187 0.41 12.63 -0.47
CA CYS A 187 1.40 11.94 -1.30
C CYS A 187 2.69 12.75 -1.36
N GLY A 188 3.82 12.05 -1.43
CA GLY A 188 5.12 12.68 -1.55
C GLY A 188 5.63 13.33 -0.27
N SER A 189 5.24 12.87 0.91
CA SER A 189 5.82 13.34 2.16
C SER A 189 7.34 13.10 2.16
N LEU A 190 8.12 14.13 2.47
CA LEU A 190 9.58 14.05 2.50
C LEU A 190 10.10 13.30 3.73
N THR A 191 9.29 13.21 4.77
CA THR A 191 9.66 12.65 6.08
C THR A 191 8.99 11.32 6.36
N ILE A 192 7.72 11.17 5.99
CA ILE A 192 6.95 9.95 6.22
C ILE A 192 7.02 9.08 4.96
N PRO A 193 7.64 7.89 5.03
CA PRO A 193 7.83 7.04 3.87
C PRO A 193 6.52 6.41 3.38
N SER A 194 6.47 6.08 2.10
CA SER A 194 5.52 5.11 1.54
C SER A 194 6.03 3.71 1.76
N PHE A 195 5.12 2.74 1.92
CA PHE A 195 5.47 1.36 2.18
C PHE A 195 4.74 0.40 1.23
N TYR A 196 5.39 -0.71 0.96
CA TYR A 196 5.05 -1.72 -0.04
C TYR A 196 5.11 -3.09 0.60
N THR A 197 4.29 -4.01 0.12
CA THR A 197 4.42 -5.43 0.47
C THR A 197 5.63 -6.01 -0.26
N LYS A 198 6.57 -6.61 0.47
CA LYS A 198 7.82 -7.16 -0.05
C LYS A 198 7.58 -8.50 -0.75
N VAL A 199 7.64 -8.52 -2.08
CA VAL A 199 7.27 -9.68 -2.91
C VAL A 199 8.06 -10.94 -2.55
N SER A 200 9.36 -10.82 -2.29
CA SER A 200 10.21 -11.97 -2.01
C SER A 200 9.81 -12.76 -0.75
N ASN A 201 9.16 -12.09 0.23
CA ASN A 201 8.65 -12.77 1.41
C ASN A 201 7.47 -13.71 1.09
N TYR A 202 6.76 -13.42 0.00
CA TYR A 202 5.58 -14.18 -0.44
C TYR A 202 5.85 -15.01 -1.70
N TYR A 203 7.11 -15.07 -2.15
CA TYR A 203 7.47 -15.75 -3.39
C TYR A 203 6.99 -17.22 -3.41
N ASP A 204 7.26 -17.98 -2.36
CA ASP A 204 6.86 -19.38 -2.26
C ASP A 204 5.34 -19.55 -2.24
N TRP A 205 4.62 -18.64 -1.57
CA TRP A 205 3.17 -18.62 -1.57
C TRP A 205 2.61 -18.35 -2.97
N VAL A 206 3.16 -17.38 -3.69
CA VAL A 206 2.79 -17.09 -5.10
C VAL A 206 3.07 -18.31 -5.97
N GLN A 207 4.26 -18.92 -5.86
CA GLN A 207 4.64 -20.10 -6.65
C GLN A 207 3.73 -21.28 -6.39
N SER A 208 3.26 -21.49 -5.17
CA SER A 208 2.34 -22.58 -4.86
C SER A 208 1.03 -22.52 -5.64
N TYR A 209 0.59 -21.33 -6.06
CA TYR A 209 -0.59 -21.15 -6.93
C TYR A 209 -0.26 -21.19 -8.41
N ILE A 210 0.91 -20.69 -8.82
CA ILE A 210 1.33 -20.70 -10.24
C ILE A 210 1.61 -22.11 -10.72
N THR A 211 2.20 -22.95 -9.86
CA THR A 211 2.58 -24.33 -10.17
C THR A 211 1.51 -25.37 -9.81
N ALA A 212 0.37 -24.94 -9.30
CA ALA A 212 -0.71 -25.83 -8.93
C ALA A 212 -1.37 -26.47 -10.18
N ASP A 213 -1.58 -27.78 -10.15
CA ASP A 213 -2.24 -28.54 -11.24
C ASP A 213 -3.71 -28.12 -11.45
N THR A 214 -4.33 -27.58 -10.43
CA THR A 214 -5.73 -27.14 -10.47
C THR A 214 -5.86 -25.67 -10.16
N PRO A 215 -6.71 -24.91 -10.91
CA PRO A 215 -6.94 -23.52 -10.61
C PRO A 215 -7.58 -23.35 -9.23
N PRO A 216 -7.31 -22.22 -8.56
CA PRO A 216 -7.94 -21.92 -7.27
C PRO A 216 -9.46 -21.83 -7.41
N ASN A 217 -10.17 -22.06 -6.30
CA ASN A 217 -11.62 -21.92 -6.26
C ASN A 217 -12.04 -20.53 -6.82
N ARG A 218 -13.17 -20.48 -7.52
CA ARG A 218 -13.69 -19.24 -8.13
C ARG A 218 -14.16 -18.19 -7.12
N TYR A 219 -14.27 -18.57 -5.85
CA TYR A 219 -14.68 -17.66 -4.78
C TYR A 219 -13.49 -16.88 -4.22
N ILE A 220 -13.77 -15.72 -3.65
CA ILE A 220 -12.80 -14.97 -2.88
C ILE A 220 -12.46 -15.79 -1.62
N THR A 221 -11.18 -16.04 -1.41
CA THR A 221 -10.70 -16.64 -0.15
C THR A 221 -10.69 -15.54 0.90
N GLU A 222 -11.52 -15.66 1.92
CA GLU A 222 -11.56 -14.71 3.03
C GLU A 222 -10.31 -14.88 3.89
N PRO A 223 -9.59 -13.80 4.23
CA PRO A 223 -8.49 -13.88 5.17
C PRO A 223 -8.99 -14.13 6.60
N ASN A 224 -8.13 -14.70 7.42
CA ASN A 224 -8.47 -15.09 8.80
C ASN A 224 -9.03 -13.92 9.63
N PHE A 225 -8.57 -12.69 9.38
CA PHE A 225 -9.05 -11.53 10.13
C PHE A 225 -10.53 -11.23 9.87
N ILE A 226 -11.05 -11.48 8.66
CA ILE A 226 -12.50 -11.34 8.37
C ILE A 226 -13.30 -12.41 9.11
N ILE A 227 -12.76 -13.63 9.15
CA ILE A 227 -13.38 -14.74 9.88
C ILE A 227 -13.43 -14.40 11.37
N ASN A 228 -12.31 -13.97 11.93
CA ASN A 228 -12.20 -13.60 13.35
C ASN A 228 -13.00 -12.32 13.69
N ALA A 229 -13.12 -11.37 12.76
CA ALA A 229 -13.87 -10.14 12.98
C ALA A 229 -15.37 -10.39 13.22
N ARG A 230 -15.92 -11.48 12.70
CA ARG A 230 -17.28 -11.89 13.01
C ARG A 230 -17.46 -12.26 14.50
N GLU A 231 -16.40 -12.71 15.16
CA GLU A 231 -16.35 -13.01 16.58
C GLU A 231 -16.06 -11.78 17.44
N GLU A 232 -15.47 -10.73 16.84
CA GLU A 232 -15.04 -9.49 17.51
C GLU A 232 -15.88 -8.26 17.17
N ALA A 233 -16.95 -8.44 16.39
CA ALA A 233 -17.84 -7.35 16.00
C ALA A 233 -18.38 -6.59 17.23
N GLY A 234 -18.14 -5.26 17.26
CA GLY A 234 -18.56 -4.38 18.35
C GLY A 234 -17.52 -4.16 19.45
N LYS A 235 -16.32 -4.75 19.39
CA LYS A 235 -15.22 -4.40 20.30
C LYS A 235 -14.62 -3.05 19.89
N GLU A 236 -14.35 -2.20 20.89
CA GLU A 236 -13.70 -0.91 20.66
C GLU A 236 -12.18 -1.09 20.47
N CYS A 237 -11.61 -0.30 19.56
CA CYS A 237 -10.17 -0.20 19.41
C CYS A 237 -9.58 0.56 20.62
N HIS A 238 -8.50 0.04 21.17
CA HIS A 238 -7.77 0.66 22.28
C HIS A 238 -6.47 1.29 21.76
N ASP A 239 -6.01 2.34 22.44
CA ASP A 239 -4.70 3.00 22.22
C ASP A 239 -4.49 3.63 20.83
N GLY A 240 -5.56 3.93 20.09
CA GLY A 240 -5.46 4.54 18.76
C GLY A 240 -4.86 3.63 17.69
N ILE A 241 -4.70 2.34 17.96
CA ILE A 241 -4.25 1.34 16.99
C ILE A 241 -5.33 0.28 16.83
N ALA A 242 -5.81 0.11 15.60
CA ALA A 242 -6.75 -0.94 15.24
C ALA A 242 -6.04 -2.08 14.53
N THR A 243 -6.20 -3.27 15.06
CA THR A 243 -5.91 -4.52 14.36
C THR A 243 -7.19 -5.33 14.30
N ASN A 244 -7.39 -6.11 13.22
CA ASN A 244 -8.50 -7.05 13.13
C ASN A 244 -9.91 -6.48 13.27
N ASN A 245 -10.18 -5.29 12.68
CA ASN A 245 -11.53 -4.71 12.57
C ASN A 245 -12.23 -4.34 13.88
N CYS A 246 -11.53 -3.95 14.91
CA CYS A 246 -12.18 -3.21 15.97
C CYS A 246 -12.76 -1.89 15.42
N ASP A 247 -13.92 -1.47 15.94
CA ASP A 247 -14.55 -0.24 15.51
C ASP A 247 -13.96 0.97 16.23
N PHE A 248 -13.51 1.96 15.46
CA PHE A 248 -13.29 3.29 16.02
C PHE A 248 -14.66 3.95 16.21
N LYS A 249 -15.04 4.30 17.41
CA LYS A 249 -16.22 5.12 17.63
C LYS A 249 -16.01 6.46 16.94
N GLY A 250 -16.78 6.73 15.89
CA GLY A 250 -16.98 8.07 15.35
C GLY A 250 -16.38 8.40 13.98
N SER A 251 -16.03 7.45 13.15
CA SER A 251 -15.75 7.76 11.73
C SER A 251 -16.61 6.95 10.77
N ASP A 252 -17.76 7.47 10.47
CA ASP A 252 -18.35 7.34 9.16
C ASP A 252 -17.50 8.22 8.24
N ASP A 253 -16.36 7.72 7.68
CA ASP A 253 -15.86 8.16 6.39
C ASP A 253 -14.44 7.64 6.09
N ASP A 254 -14.29 7.15 4.87
CA ASP A 254 -13.10 7.13 4.03
C ASP A 254 -11.97 6.09 4.30
N GLY A 255 -12.31 4.87 4.51
CA GLY A 255 -11.40 3.80 4.10
C GLY A 255 -12.11 2.93 3.05
N GLY A 256 -11.70 3.00 1.78
CA GLY A 256 -12.21 2.33 0.59
C GLY A 256 -13.01 1.02 0.68
N SER A 257 -14.03 0.95 1.50
CA SER A 257 -15.08 -0.04 1.38
C SER A 257 -16.07 0.48 0.34
N LEU A 258 -16.22 -0.23 -0.75
CA LEU A 258 -17.36 -0.07 -1.66
C LEU A 258 -18.62 -0.09 -0.80
N ASN A 259 -19.21 1.08 -0.60
CA ASN A 259 -20.44 1.23 0.14
C ASN A 259 -21.50 0.43 -0.62
N LEU A 260 -21.97 -0.66 -0.05
CA LEU A 260 -23.00 -1.55 -0.64
C LEU A 260 -24.24 -0.79 -1.12
N TRP A 261 -24.45 0.43 -0.62
CA TRP A 261 -25.49 1.35 -1.08
C TRP A 261 -25.27 1.86 -2.50
N LEU A 262 -24.05 1.92 -3.02
CA LEU A 262 -23.78 2.27 -4.43
C LEU A 262 -24.24 1.16 -5.38
N LEU A 263 -24.22 -0.10 -4.96
CA LEU A 263 -24.75 -1.21 -5.75
C LEU A 263 -26.30 -1.19 -5.81
N ALA A 264 -26.97 -0.67 -4.78
CA ALA A 264 -28.41 -0.51 -4.77
C ALA A 264 -28.91 0.59 -5.73
N LEU A 265 -28.09 1.59 -6.05
CA LEU A 265 -28.45 2.65 -7.00
C LEU A 265 -28.38 2.19 -8.47
N PHE A 266 -27.65 1.12 -8.77
CA PHE A 266 -27.58 0.57 -10.12
C PHE A 266 -28.64 -0.53 -10.39
N ALA A 267 -29.28 -1.06 -9.38
CA ALA A 267 -30.33 -2.06 -9.53
C ALA A 267 -31.56 -1.56 -10.35
N PRO A 268 -32.06 -0.32 -10.16
CA PRO A 268 -33.17 0.20 -10.95
C PRO A 268 -32.83 0.41 -12.42
N VAL A 269 -31.58 0.80 -12.74
CA VAL A 269 -31.13 1.06 -14.12
C VAL A 269 -31.00 -0.25 -14.91
N ALA A 270 -30.53 -1.32 -14.28
CA ALA A 270 -30.43 -2.64 -14.90
C ALA A 270 -31.84 -3.27 -15.08
N TRP A 271 -32.77 -2.97 -14.21
CA TRP A 271 -34.16 -3.44 -14.32
C TRP A 271 -34.92 -2.67 -15.41
N TRP A 272 -34.67 -1.39 -15.60
CA TRP A 272 -35.30 -0.57 -16.64
C TRP A 272 -34.84 -0.97 -18.04
N ARG A 273 -33.53 -1.24 -18.22
CA ARG A 273 -32.98 -1.71 -19.51
C ARG A 273 -33.51 -3.09 -19.96
N ARG A 274 -34.00 -3.92 -19.06
CA ARG A 274 -34.61 -5.22 -19.41
C ARG A 274 -36.07 -5.13 -19.89
N ARG A 275 -36.69 -3.96 -19.83
CA ARG A 275 -38.07 -3.75 -20.28
C ARG A 275 -38.16 -3.16 -21.70
N GLU A 276 -37.03 -2.80 -22.29
CA GLU A 276 -36.99 -2.23 -23.65
C GLU A 276 -36.23 -3.13 -24.65
N ALA A 277 -36.05 -4.43 -24.35
CA ALA A 277 -35.50 -5.43 -25.26
C ALA A 277 -36.53 -6.53 -25.54
#